data_dce61a222d5ee3ba914d8f0937369f52
#
_entry.id   dce61a222d5ee3ba914d8f0937369f52
#
_cell.length_a   1.000
_cell.length_b   1.000
_cell.length_c   1.000
_cell.angle_alpha   90.00
_cell.angle_beta   90.00
_cell.angle_gamma   90.00
#
_symmetry.space_group_name_H-M   'P 1'
#
loop_
_entity.id
_entity.type
_entity.pdbx_description
1 polymer ?
#
loop_
_entity_poly.entity_id
_entity_poly.type
_entity_poly.pdbx_seq_one_letter_code
_entity_poly.pdbx_strand_id
1 'polypeptide(L)'
;MKITNIEVYELQIPFSTGVQNKSPSDFLKADAMDFCLIKIDTDIGITGWGDAFSFHCRRAVAEAIIHMVKPYLIGKNPLDVQQINFELQKKLHLFGRYGITMFAISGVDIALWDILAKHSNLPLCNVLGSSGKKKMPAYASLWRYEDVEAVQDLSLIHI
;
A
#
# COMPACT_ATOMS: atom_id res chain seq x y z
N MET A 1 -8.95 1.02 22.68
CA MET A 1 -9.35 1.27 21.27
C MET A 1 -9.51 -0.06 20.57
N LYS A 2 -10.52 -0.20 19.72
CA LYS A 2 -10.81 -1.43 19.00
C LYS A 2 -11.11 -1.13 17.54
N ILE A 3 -10.69 -1.99 16.64
CA ILE A 3 -11.08 -1.96 15.22
C ILE A 3 -12.55 -2.36 15.13
N THR A 4 -13.38 -1.49 14.55
CA THR A 4 -14.83 -1.71 14.39
C THR A 4 -15.21 -2.12 12.98
N ASN A 5 -14.51 -1.59 11.96
CA ASN A 5 -14.79 -1.89 10.57
C ASN A 5 -13.52 -1.81 9.71
N ILE A 6 -13.54 -2.54 8.59
CA ILE A 6 -12.53 -2.46 7.54
C ILE A 6 -13.26 -2.46 6.21
N GLU A 7 -13.01 -1.43 5.42
CA GLU A 7 -13.51 -1.27 4.05
C GLU A 7 -12.35 -1.31 3.07
N VAL A 8 -12.61 -1.81 1.88
CA VAL A 8 -11.64 -1.88 0.79
C VAL A 8 -12.22 -1.19 -0.43
N TYR A 9 -11.46 -0.26 -1.00
CA TYR A 9 -11.83 0.49 -2.20
C TYR A 9 -10.90 0.10 -3.34
N GLU A 10 -11.48 -0.53 -4.34
CA GLU A 10 -10.78 -0.87 -5.57
C GLU A 10 -10.84 0.31 -6.54
N LEU A 11 -9.71 0.96 -6.77
CA LEU A 11 -9.61 2.11 -7.65
C LEU A 11 -8.73 1.78 -8.86
N GLN A 12 -9.06 2.39 -9.98
CA GLN A 12 -8.23 2.37 -11.18
C GLN A 12 -8.11 3.79 -11.70
N ILE A 13 -6.91 4.34 -11.67
CA ILE A 13 -6.64 5.73 -12.04
C ILE A 13 -5.93 5.73 -13.39
N PRO A 14 -6.58 6.21 -14.45
CA PRO A 14 -5.95 6.35 -15.75
C PRO A 14 -4.74 7.27 -15.66
N PHE A 15 -3.64 6.90 -16.29
CA PHE A 15 -2.47 7.78 -16.42
C PHE A 15 -1.82 7.61 -17.78
N SER A 16 -1.05 8.63 -18.17
CA SER A 16 -0.21 8.58 -19.37
C SER A 16 1.25 8.69 -18.97
N THR A 17 2.07 7.82 -19.51
CA THR A 17 3.53 7.90 -19.33
C THR A 17 4.18 9.02 -20.13
N GLY A 18 3.39 9.74 -20.97
CA GLY A 18 3.90 10.77 -21.87
C GLY A 18 4.62 10.21 -23.13
N VAL A 19 4.84 8.91 -23.17
CA VAL A 19 5.51 8.23 -24.29
C VAL A 19 4.65 7.07 -24.75
N GLN A 20 4.59 6.84 -26.08
CA GLN A 20 3.96 5.62 -26.59
C GLN A 20 4.80 4.41 -26.18
N ASN A 21 4.29 3.69 -25.19
CA ASN A 21 4.98 2.50 -24.71
C ASN A 21 4.80 1.38 -25.74
N LYS A 22 5.85 1.09 -26.49
CA LYS A 22 5.89 -0.01 -27.46
C LYS A 22 6.35 -1.32 -26.81
N SER A 23 6.05 -1.52 -25.52
CA SER A 23 6.46 -2.75 -24.85
C SER A 23 5.94 -3.98 -25.62
N PRO A 24 6.80 -4.98 -25.91
CA PRO A 24 6.39 -6.20 -26.61
C PRO A 24 5.39 -7.03 -25.81
N SER A 25 5.28 -6.82 -24.49
CA SER A 25 4.36 -7.56 -23.64
C SER A 25 3.17 -6.69 -23.27
N ASP A 26 1.97 -7.10 -23.68
CA ASP A 26 0.71 -6.46 -23.29
C ASP A 26 0.51 -6.41 -21.76
N PHE A 27 1.15 -7.30 -21.03
CA PHE A 27 1.12 -7.34 -19.57
C PHE A 27 1.77 -6.09 -18.93
N LEU A 28 2.73 -5.46 -19.60
CA LEU A 28 3.41 -4.25 -19.10
C LEU A 28 2.80 -2.95 -19.62
N LYS A 29 1.80 -3.03 -20.51
CA LYS A 29 1.03 -1.84 -20.90
C LYS A 29 0.11 -1.47 -19.76
N ALA A 30 0.46 -0.40 -19.07
CA ALA A 30 -0.37 0.14 -18.02
C ALA A 30 -0.96 1.48 -18.48
N ASP A 31 -2.23 1.46 -18.87
CA ASP A 31 -3.00 2.67 -19.18
C ASP A 31 -3.63 3.27 -17.90
N ALA A 32 -3.52 2.55 -16.81
CA ALA A 32 -4.04 2.94 -15.51
C ALA A 32 -3.26 2.29 -14.36
N MET A 33 -3.22 2.98 -13.23
CA MET A 33 -2.67 2.45 -12.00
C MET A 33 -3.79 1.86 -11.16
N ASP A 34 -3.63 0.61 -10.73
CA ASP A 34 -4.52 -0.06 -9.79
C ASP A 34 -4.16 0.31 -8.36
N PHE A 35 -5.16 0.65 -7.56
CA PHE A 35 -5.05 0.88 -6.13
C PHE A 35 -6.05 0.02 -5.37
N CYS A 36 -5.61 -0.49 -4.24
CA CYS A 36 -6.44 -1.18 -3.28
C CYS A 36 -6.33 -0.46 -1.94
N LEU A 37 -7.16 0.59 -1.77
CA LEU A 37 -7.16 1.40 -0.55
C LEU A 37 -7.94 0.71 0.55
N ILE A 38 -7.37 0.72 1.74
CA ILE A 38 -7.93 0.10 2.94
C ILE A 38 -8.25 1.21 3.93
N LYS A 39 -9.48 1.20 4.42
CA LYS A 39 -9.94 2.07 5.49
C LYS A 39 -10.21 1.22 6.73
N ILE A 40 -9.61 1.57 7.86
CA ILE A 40 -9.82 0.91 9.14
C ILE A 40 -10.44 1.92 10.12
N ASP A 41 -11.65 1.64 10.58
CA ASP A 41 -12.35 2.46 11.57
C ASP A 41 -12.19 1.91 12.99
N THR A 42 -12.15 2.80 13.97
CA THR A 42 -12.03 2.46 15.38
C THR A 42 -13.24 2.95 16.20
N ASP A 43 -13.45 2.35 17.36
CA ASP A 43 -14.51 2.70 18.31
C ASP A 43 -14.40 4.10 18.93
N ILE A 44 -13.25 4.77 18.75
CA ILE A 44 -13.03 6.15 19.23
C ILE A 44 -13.01 7.18 18.08
N GLY A 45 -13.41 6.79 16.88
CA GLY A 45 -13.52 7.70 15.73
C GLY A 45 -12.21 7.99 14.98
N ILE A 46 -11.09 7.36 15.34
CA ILE A 46 -9.86 7.44 14.55
C ILE A 46 -9.97 6.47 13.39
N THR A 47 -9.71 6.97 12.18
CA THR A 47 -9.67 6.16 10.95
C THR A 47 -8.25 6.12 10.40
N GLY A 48 -7.77 4.93 10.05
CA GLY A 48 -6.51 4.73 9.34
C GLY A 48 -6.69 4.35 7.90
N TRP A 49 -5.75 4.78 7.07
CA TRP A 49 -5.71 4.50 5.65
C TRP A 49 -4.42 3.80 5.26
N GLY A 50 -4.52 2.81 4.38
CA GLY A 50 -3.39 2.12 3.80
C GLY A 50 -3.64 1.79 2.34
N ASP A 51 -2.59 1.47 1.61
CA ASP A 51 -2.65 1.01 0.22
C ASP A 51 -1.94 -0.33 0.11
N ALA A 52 -2.62 -1.31 -0.49
CA ALA A 52 -2.05 -2.60 -0.80
C ALA A 52 -1.59 -2.64 -2.24
N PHE A 53 -0.36 -3.09 -2.50
CA PHE A 53 0.11 -3.32 -3.86
C PHE A 53 -0.89 -4.20 -4.62
N SER A 54 -1.33 -3.75 -5.78
CA SER A 54 -2.47 -4.36 -6.45
C SER A 54 -2.41 -4.35 -7.98
N PHE A 55 -1.24 -4.05 -8.55
CA PHE A 55 -1.02 -3.96 -9.99
C PHE A 55 -1.49 -5.24 -10.70
N HIS A 56 -2.47 -5.09 -11.59
CA HIS A 56 -3.19 -6.17 -12.31
C HIS A 56 -3.87 -7.23 -11.42
N CYS A 57 -3.89 -7.07 -10.10
CA CYS A 57 -4.47 -8.06 -9.19
C CYS A 57 -5.34 -7.46 -8.08
N ARG A 58 -5.86 -6.22 -8.26
CA ARG A 58 -6.58 -5.50 -7.20
C ARG A 58 -7.75 -6.29 -6.61
N ARG A 59 -8.55 -6.98 -7.44
CA ARG A 59 -9.67 -7.80 -6.94
C ARG A 59 -9.20 -8.95 -6.06
N ALA A 60 -8.14 -9.65 -6.47
CA ALA A 60 -7.59 -10.74 -5.66
C ALA A 60 -7.05 -10.24 -4.31
N VAL A 61 -6.42 -9.05 -4.30
CA VAL A 61 -5.94 -8.42 -3.07
C VAL A 61 -7.11 -7.97 -2.20
N ALA A 62 -8.14 -7.34 -2.78
CA ALA A 62 -9.33 -6.92 -2.05
C ALA A 62 -10.03 -8.11 -1.37
N GLU A 63 -10.25 -9.21 -2.09
CA GLU A 63 -10.84 -10.44 -1.56
C GLU A 63 -9.99 -11.06 -0.44
N ALA A 64 -8.66 -11.05 -0.60
CA ALA A 64 -7.75 -11.52 0.44
C ALA A 64 -7.86 -10.66 1.71
N ILE A 65 -7.98 -9.34 1.59
CA ILE A 65 -8.18 -8.46 2.74
C ILE A 65 -9.51 -8.77 3.42
N ILE A 66 -10.59 -8.86 2.66
CA ILE A 66 -11.95 -9.03 3.19
C ILE A 66 -12.13 -10.40 3.86
N HIS A 67 -11.66 -11.47 3.21
CA HIS A 67 -11.97 -12.83 3.64
C HIS A 67 -10.85 -13.51 4.44
N MET A 68 -9.60 -13.10 4.25
CA MET A 68 -8.47 -13.73 4.92
C MET A 68 -7.90 -12.88 6.07
N VAL A 69 -7.91 -11.54 5.94
CA VAL A 69 -7.26 -10.64 6.93
C VAL A 69 -8.26 -10.01 7.89
N LYS A 70 -9.31 -9.38 7.38
CA LYS A 70 -10.34 -8.67 8.18
C LYS A 70 -10.91 -9.51 9.32
N PRO A 71 -11.26 -10.80 9.18
CA PRO A 71 -11.82 -11.60 10.28
C PRO A 71 -10.90 -11.71 11.51
N TYR A 72 -9.60 -11.57 11.33
CA TYR A 72 -8.62 -11.61 12.43
C TYR A 72 -8.38 -10.26 13.09
N LEU A 73 -8.90 -9.17 12.53
CA LEU A 73 -8.62 -7.80 12.98
C LEU A 73 -9.75 -7.17 13.76
N ILE A 74 -11.00 -7.49 13.43
CA ILE A 74 -12.16 -6.91 14.11
C ILE A 74 -12.09 -7.17 15.62
N GLY A 75 -12.25 -6.11 16.42
CA GLY A 75 -12.18 -6.12 17.89
C GLY A 75 -10.77 -6.07 18.46
N LYS A 76 -9.71 -6.16 17.65
CA LYS A 76 -8.32 -6.00 18.13
C LYS A 76 -7.98 -4.54 18.39
N ASN A 77 -6.98 -4.32 19.23
CA ASN A 77 -6.41 -3.01 19.46
C ASN A 77 -5.46 -2.64 18.31
N PRO A 78 -5.77 -1.62 17.47
CA PRO A 78 -4.95 -1.27 16.31
C PRO A 78 -3.57 -0.70 16.67
N LEU A 79 -3.32 -0.36 17.95
CA LEU A 79 -2.00 0.11 18.37
C LEU A 79 -0.96 -1.00 18.49
N ASP A 80 -1.40 -2.26 18.55
CA ASP A 80 -0.53 -3.43 18.64
C ASP A 80 -0.01 -3.85 17.25
N VAL A 81 0.47 -2.88 16.44
CA VAL A 81 0.79 -3.04 15.02
C VAL A 81 1.71 -4.23 14.78
N GLN A 82 2.84 -4.30 15.48
CA GLN A 82 3.84 -5.36 15.29
C GLN A 82 3.27 -6.75 15.66
N GLN A 83 2.51 -6.82 16.75
CA GLN A 83 1.89 -8.07 17.19
C GLN A 83 0.84 -8.54 16.19
N ILE A 84 0.01 -7.64 15.68
CA ILE A 84 -0.99 -7.95 14.65
C ILE A 84 -0.31 -8.47 13.40
N ASN A 85 0.72 -7.78 12.91
CA ASN A 85 1.47 -8.20 11.72
C ASN A 85 2.06 -9.61 11.90
N PHE A 86 2.72 -9.87 13.01
CA PHE A 86 3.26 -11.19 13.35
C PHE A 86 2.18 -12.28 13.37
N GLU A 87 1.05 -12.01 14.03
CA GLU A 87 -0.06 -12.97 14.12
C GLU A 87 -0.69 -13.27 12.75
N LEU A 88 -0.89 -12.25 11.91
CA LEU A 88 -1.40 -12.43 10.56
C LEU A 88 -0.47 -13.31 9.72
N GLN A 89 0.83 -13.02 9.72
CA GLN A 89 1.81 -13.84 9.01
C GLN A 89 1.84 -15.29 9.52
N LYS A 90 1.69 -15.50 10.84
CA LYS A 90 1.63 -16.82 11.43
C LYS A 90 0.35 -17.56 11.04
N LYS A 91 -0.80 -16.90 11.09
CA LYS A 91 -2.10 -17.51 10.75
C LYS A 91 -2.23 -17.84 9.26
N LEU A 92 -1.66 -16.99 8.42
CA LEU A 92 -1.77 -17.10 6.97
C LEU A 92 -0.55 -17.79 6.32
N HIS A 93 0.33 -18.43 7.12
CA HIS A 93 1.57 -19.03 6.64
C HIS A 93 1.39 -20.09 5.53
N LEU A 94 0.25 -20.78 5.49
CA LEU A 94 -0.08 -21.78 4.46
C LEU A 94 -0.19 -21.18 3.06
N PHE A 95 -0.49 -19.88 2.96
CA PHE A 95 -0.63 -19.15 1.69
C PHE A 95 0.69 -18.52 1.21
N GLY A 96 1.79 -18.78 1.92
CA GLY A 96 3.12 -18.27 1.60
C GLY A 96 3.38 -16.86 2.19
N ARG A 97 4.63 -16.42 2.03
CA ARG A 97 5.10 -15.11 2.53
C ARG A 97 5.48 -14.15 1.41
N TYR A 98 4.73 -14.18 0.32
CA TYR A 98 4.88 -13.27 -0.83
C TYR A 98 3.56 -13.21 -1.60
N GLY A 99 3.47 -12.31 -2.56
CA GLY A 99 2.30 -12.16 -3.44
C GLY A 99 1.07 -11.66 -2.69
N ILE A 100 -0.11 -12.09 -3.13
CA ILE A 100 -1.42 -11.56 -2.73
C ILE A 100 -1.60 -11.49 -1.21
N THR A 101 -1.20 -12.53 -0.48
CA THR A 101 -1.31 -12.57 0.98
C THR A 101 -0.49 -11.47 1.64
N MET A 102 0.75 -11.28 1.20
CA MET A 102 1.62 -10.24 1.76
C MET A 102 1.20 -8.85 1.31
N PHE A 103 0.68 -8.68 0.11
CA PHE A 103 0.10 -7.40 -0.33
C PHE A 103 -1.07 -6.99 0.56
N ALA A 104 -1.97 -7.92 0.87
CA ALA A 104 -3.08 -7.69 1.78
C ALA A 104 -2.62 -7.32 3.21
N ILE A 105 -1.67 -8.06 3.76
CA ILE A 105 -1.10 -7.79 5.10
C ILE A 105 -0.40 -6.44 5.11
N SER A 106 0.40 -6.12 4.09
CA SER A 106 1.15 -4.86 3.99
C SER A 106 0.24 -3.65 3.96
N GLY A 107 -0.84 -3.68 3.16
CA GLY A 107 -1.78 -2.56 3.10
C GLY A 107 -2.50 -2.33 4.44
N VAL A 108 -2.85 -3.38 5.14
CA VAL A 108 -3.42 -3.30 6.50
C VAL A 108 -2.39 -2.75 7.50
N ASP A 109 -1.15 -3.19 7.42
CA ASP A 109 -0.06 -2.72 8.28
C ASP A 109 0.12 -1.19 8.15
N ILE A 110 0.13 -0.67 6.91
CA ILE A 110 0.18 0.77 6.65
C ILE A 110 -0.98 1.51 7.34
N ALA A 111 -2.21 0.98 7.22
CA ALA A 111 -3.38 1.59 7.87
C ALA A 111 -3.29 1.58 9.39
N LEU A 112 -2.72 0.55 10.00
CA LEU A 112 -2.50 0.47 11.45
C LEU A 112 -1.43 1.49 11.90
N TRP A 113 -0.34 1.65 11.15
CA TRP A 113 0.65 2.69 11.43
C TRP A 113 0.07 4.10 11.30
N ASP A 114 -0.84 4.33 10.35
CA ASP A 114 -1.55 5.61 10.22
C ASP A 114 -2.45 5.89 11.45
N ILE A 115 -3.16 4.86 11.96
CA ILE A 115 -3.92 4.97 13.23
C ILE A 115 -2.99 5.31 14.39
N LEU A 116 -1.87 4.62 14.53
CA LEU A 116 -0.92 4.84 15.60
C LEU A 116 -0.37 6.27 15.57
N ALA A 117 -0.02 6.77 14.39
CA ALA A 117 0.47 8.14 14.21
C ALA A 117 -0.61 9.18 14.59
N LYS A 118 -1.84 9.01 14.11
CA LYS A 118 -2.98 9.87 14.45
C LYS A 118 -3.32 9.84 15.93
N HIS A 119 -3.31 8.66 16.54
CA HIS A 119 -3.56 8.52 17.99
C HIS A 119 -2.48 9.21 18.82
N SER A 120 -1.24 9.14 18.38
CA SER A 120 -0.10 9.80 19.04
C SER A 120 -0.03 11.30 18.75
N ASN A 121 -0.87 11.83 17.87
CA ASN A 121 -0.84 13.21 17.36
C ASN A 121 0.55 13.61 16.80
N LEU A 122 1.19 12.67 16.11
CA LEU A 122 2.52 12.85 15.50
C LEU A 122 2.49 12.48 14.01
N PRO A 123 3.29 13.16 13.18
CA PRO A 123 3.54 12.68 11.83
C PRO A 123 4.10 11.25 11.83
N LEU A 124 3.70 10.43 10.86
CA LEU A 124 4.16 9.04 10.76
C LEU A 124 5.70 8.91 10.74
N CYS A 125 6.39 9.83 10.05
CA CYS A 125 7.85 9.84 10.02
C CYS A 125 8.47 9.96 11.42
N ASN A 126 7.84 10.71 12.35
CA ASN A 126 8.32 10.84 13.72
C ASN A 126 8.08 9.55 14.52
N VAL A 127 6.91 8.90 14.31
CA VAL A 127 6.60 7.60 14.93
C VAL A 127 7.58 6.51 14.48
N LEU A 128 8.02 6.58 13.22
CA LEU A 128 9.01 5.68 12.64
C LEU A 128 10.47 6.04 12.99
N GLY A 129 10.68 7.01 13.90
CA GLY A 129 12.01 7.34 14.41
C GLY A 129 12.77 8.40 13.62
N SER A 130 12.07 9.24 12.84
CA SER A 130 12.74 10.35 12.15
C SER A 130 13.40 11.30 13.15
N SER A 131 14.69 11.56 12.96
CA SER A 131 15.47 12.54 13.72
C SER A 131 15.31 13.99 13.23
N GLY A 132 14.27 14.27 12.47
CA GLY A 132 14.01 15.60 11.89
C GLY A 132 14.76 15.88 10.58
N LYS A 133 15.35 14.90 9.91
CA LYS A 133 15.91 15.05 8.57
C LYS A 133 14.81 15.42 7.59
N LYS A 134 14.88 16.62 7.03
CA LYS A 134 13.88 17.15 6.10
C LYS A 134 14.14 16.75 4.64
N LYS A 135 15.33 16.26 4.31
CA LYS A 135 15.72 15.88 2.94
C LYS A 135 16.21 14.43 2.93
N MET A 136 15.69 13.65 2.02
CA MET A 136 16.10 12.28 1.74
C MET A 136 16.62 12.22 0.31
N PRO A 137 17.70 11.47 0.04
CA PRO A 137 18.08 11.16 -1.33
C PRO A 137 16.93 10.44 -2.04
N ALA A 138 16.65 10.86 -3.24
CA ALA A 138 15.59 10.25 -4.07
C ALA A 138 16.16 9.95 -5.47
N TYR A 139 15.53 9.03 -6.15
CA TYR A 139 15.77 8.76 -7.57
C TYR A 139 14.45 8.65 -8.30
N ALA A 140 14.45 8.96 -9.59
CA ALA A 140 13.30 8.74 -10.45
C ALA A 140 13.22 7.26 -10.82
N SER A 141 12.12 6.59 -10.41
CA SER A 141 11.84 5.22 -10.84
C SER A 141 11.02 5.28 -12.13
N LEU A 142 11.68 5.07 -13.25
CA LEU A 142 11.05 5.12 -14.56
C LEU A 142 10.56 3.74 -14.98
N TRP A 143 9.51 3.71 -15.81
CA TRP A 143 9.10 2.50 -16.52
C TRP A 143 10.21 2.03 -17.47
N ARG A 144 10.09 0.80 -17.93
CA ARG A 144 10.98 0.28 -18.98
C ARG A 144 10.58 0.89 -20.32
N TYR A 145 11.32 1.89 -20.77
CA TYR A 145 11.18 2.50 -22.07
C TYR A 145 12.17 1.85 -23.05
N GLU A 146 11.74 1.66 -24.30
CA GLU A 146 12.62 1.21 -25.39
C GLU A 146 13.34 2.39 -26.07
N ASP A 147 12.84 3.61 -25.85
CA ASP A 147 13.33 4.84 -26.41
C ASP A 147 14.24 5.58 -25.43
N VAL A 148 15.53 5.66 -25.79
CA VAL A 148 16.56 6.32 -24.96
C VAL A 148 16.33 7.83 -24.87
N GLU A 149 15.84 8.47 -25.94
CA GLU A 149 15.56 9.91 -25.97
C GLU A 149 14.43 10.24 -24.99
N ALA A 150 13.38 9.43 -24.96
CA ALA A 150 12.29 9.56 -23.99
C ALA A 150 12.77 9.41 -22.53
N VAL A 151 13.72 8.53 -22.26
CA VAL A 151 14.31 8.37 -20.94
C VAL A 151 15.15 9.59 -20.55
N GLN A 152 15.89 10.18 -21.50
CA GLN A 152 16.65 11.41 -21.25
C GLN A 152 15.74 12.58 -20.93
N ASP A 153 14.68 12.79 -21.72
CA ASP A 153 13.72 13.86 -21.50
C ASP A 153 13.04 13.75 -20.15
N LEU A 154 12.58 12.55 -19.78
CA LEU A 154 11.98 12.30 -18.48
C LEU A 154 12.98 12.48 -17.31
N SER A 155 14.23 12.09 -17.50
CA SER A 155 15.30 12.29 -16.51
C SER A 155 15.56 13.78 -16.26
N LEU A 156 15.56 14.61 -17.31
CA LEU A 156 15.80 16.05 -17.21
C LEU A 156 14.66 16.80 -16.51
N ILE A 157 13.42 16.32 -16.60
CA ILE A 157 12.27 16.92 -15.92
C ILE A 157 12.36 16.76 -14.40
N HIS A 158 13.06 15.73 -13.89
CA HIS A 158 13.16 15.40 -12.48
C HIS A 158 14.46 15.87 -11.80
N ILE A 159 15.36 16.49 -12.54
CA ILE A 159 16.58 17.11 -12.02
C ILE A 159 16.37 18.60 -11.85
#